data_5f457d5620f812575313b76fdbb28054
#
_entry.id   5f457d5620f812575313b76fdbb28054
#
_cell.length_a   1.000
_cell.length_b   1.000
_cell.length_c   1.000
_cell.angle_alpha   90.00
_cell.angle_beta   90.00
_cell.angle_gamma   90.00
#
_symmetry.space_group_name_H-M   'P 1'
#
loop_
_entity.id
_entity.type
_entity.pdbx_description
1 polymer ?
#
loop_
_entity_poly.entity_id
_entity_poly.type
_entity_poly.pdbx_seq_one_letter_code
_entity_poly.pdbx_strand_id
1 'polypeptide(L)'
;MQVKWLDVKNSKIYQERGIWKSDNSFVNRVIQIESGGNPLAVAGYPKGTSNMIIRNSRAAGLFQFIPSTGKMYGLKLEERFNPEKSFEAFKLLVRDNISALAKHNIPITATNLYLAHQQGAGGLKAIWNNINLGTPIGMAIRMNMNNNKRPEVPKDAPAKDWYNAWDKFIGV
;
A
#
# COMPACT_ATOMS: atom_id res chain seq x y z
N MET A 1 -8.61 -4.83 -12.81
CA MET A 1 -8.71 -3.49 -13.46
C MET A 1 -7.33 -2.88 -13.60
N GLN A 2 -7.00 -2.38 -14.77
CA GLN A 2 -5.72 -1.70 -15.00
C GLN A 2 -5.78 -0.27 -14.47
N VAL A 3 -4.73 0.13 -13.74
CA VAL A 3 -4.58 1.48 -13.20
C VAL A 3 -3.73 2.30 -14.16
N LYS A 4 -4.19 3.50 -14.48
CA LYS A 4 -3.46 4.43 -15.34
C LYS A 4 -2.85 5.56 -14.50
N TRP A 5 -1.59 5.87 -14.74
CA TRP A 5 -0.91 6.96 -14.05
C TRP A 5 -1.66 8.28 -14.13
N LEU A 6 -2.18 8.62 -15.32
CA LEU A 6 -2.86 9.89 -15.51
C LEU A 6 -4.10 10.04 -14.61
N ASP A 7 -4.83 8.93 -14.39
CA ASP A 7 -6.01 8.93 -13.52
C ASP A 7 -5.61 9.14 -12.06
N VAL A 8 -4.52 8.50 -11.62
CA VAL A 8 -3.97 8.71 -10.26
C VAL A 8 -3.45 10.14 -10.10
N LYS A 9 -2.67 10.61 -11.06
CA LYS A 9 -2.09 11.96 -11.05
C LYS A 9 -3.15 13.04 -10.91
N ASN A 10 -4.26 12.90 -11.63
CA ASN A 10 -5.36 13.87 -11.65
C ASN A 10 -6.41 13.64 -10.57
N SER A 11 -6.28 12.58 -9.79
CA SER A 11 -7.23 12.30 -8.71
C SER A 11 -7.12 13.30 -7.57
N LYS A 12 -8.19 13.37 -6.79
CA LYS A 12 -8.31 14.28 -5.64
C LYS A 12 -8.64 13.49 -4.39
N ILE A 13 -8.25 14.03 -3.26
CA ILE A 13 -8.69 13.58 -1.94
C ILE A 13 -9.63 14.63 -1.35
N TYR A 14 -10.56 14.16 -0.54
CA TYR A 14 -11.56 15.01 0.11
C TYR A 14 -12.04 14.37 1.41
N GLN A 15 -12.63 15.17 2.29
CA GLN A 15 -13.26 14.68 3.52
C GLN A 15 -14.77 14.55 3.34
N GLU A 16 -15.30 13.46 3.91
CA GLU A 16 -16.73 13.25 4.05
C GLU A 16 -17.00 12.73 5.46
N ARG A 17 -17.71 13.51 6.28
CA ARG A 17 -17.97 13.20 7.69
C ARG A 17 -16.71 12.85 8.50
N GLY A 18 -15.63 13.60 8.28
CA GLY A 18 -14.36 13.40 8.96
C GLY A 18 -13.48 12.29 8.40
N ILE A 19 -13.96 11.54 7.42
CA ILE A 19 -13.23 10.44 6.79
C ILE A 19 -12.65 10.92 5.46
N TRP A 20 -11.36 10.73 5.26
CA TRP A 20 -10.70 11.04 4.01
C TRP A 20 -10.95 9.95 2.97
N LYS A 21 -11.20 10.38 1.76
CA LYS A 21 -11.53 9.56 0.59
C LYS A 21 -10.85 10.09 -0.66
N SER A 22 -10.90 9.34 -1.75
CA SER A 22 -10.49 9.80 -3.07
C SER A 22 -11.56 9.50 -4.11
N ASP A 23 -11.60 10.32 -5.15
CA ASP A 23 -12.43 10.10 -6.34
C ASP A 23 -11.86 9.01 -7.28
N ASN A 24 -10.63 8.58 -7.06
CA ASN A 24 -10.01 7.45 -7.76
C ASN A 24 -10.20 6.16 -6.97
N SER A 25 -10.76 5.12 -7.59
CA SER A 25 -11.10 3.87 -6.90
C SER A 25 -9.89 3.16 -6.30
N PHE A 26 -8.74 3.14 -6.98
CA PHE A 26 -7.51 2.56 -6.45
C PHE A 26 -6.99 3.35 -5.25
N VAL A 27 -6.83 4.67 -5.39
CA VAL A 27 -6.37 5.55 -4.29
C VAL A 27 -7.30 5.43 -3.09
N ASN A 28 -8.62 5.47 -3.32
CA ASN A 28 -9.61 5.34 -2.27
C ASN A 28 -9.49 4.01 -1.53
N ARG A 29 -9.29 2.92 -2.27
CA ARG A 29 -9.12 1.60 -1.66
C ARG A 29 -7.86 1.51 -0.81
N VAL A 30 -6.75 2.09 -1.26
CA VAL A 30 -5.52 2.17 -0.45
C VAL A 30 -5.78 2.93 0.86
N ILE A 31 -6.43 4.08 0.79
CA ILE A 31 -6.78 4.86 2.00
C ILE A 31 -7.62 4.01 2.97
N GLN A 32 -8.63 3.32 2.46
CA GLN A 32 -9.49 2.46 3.29
C GLN A 32 -8.71 1.35 4.00
N ILE A 33 -7.84 0.66 3.26
CA ILE A 33 -7.07 -0.47 3.81
C ILE A 33 -6.03 0.02 4.81
N GLU A 34 -5.30 1.08 4.49
CA GLU A 34 -4.17 1.54 5.28
C GLU A 34 -4.57 2.29 6.54
N SER A 35 -5.55 3.17 6.47
CA SER A 35 -5.87 4.09 7.56
C SER A 35 -7.37 4.20 7.91
N GLY A 36 -8.24 3.58 7.11
CA GLY A 36 -9.68 3.83 7.24
C GLY A 36 -10.08 5.28 7.01
N GLY A 37 -9.23 6.06 6.34
CA GLY A 37 -9.46 7.49 6.09
C GLY A 37 -9.06 8.40 7.25
N ASN A 38 -8.34 7.89 8.26
CA ASN A 38 -7.84 8.69 9.38
C ASN A 38 -6.38 9.12 9.15
N PRO A 39 -6.10 10.42 8.94
CA PRO A 39 -4.74 10.89 8.71
C PRO A 39 -3.81 10.76 9.93
N LEU A 40 -4.38 10.55 11.10
CA LEU A 40 -3.61 10.38 12.35
C LEU A 40 -3.28 8.93 12.67
N ALA A 41 -3.72 7.98 11.83
CA ALA A 41 -3.48 6.56 12.05
C ALA A 41 -1.99 6.24 12.07
N VAL A 42 -1.60 5.40 13.02
CA VAL A 42 -0.25 4.83 13.16
C VAL A 42 -0.41 3.31 13.20
N ALA A 43 0.52 2.57 12.62
CA ALA A 43 0.46 1.11 12.59
C ALA A 43 0.26 0.53 14.01
N GLY A 44 -0.82 -0.23 14.20
CA GLY A 44 -1.27 -0.72 15.51
C GLY A 44 -2.11 0.26 16.33
N TYR A 45 -2.26 1.51 15.87
CA TYR A 45 -3.02 2.58 16.54
C TYR A 45 -3.91 3.31 15.52
N PRO A 46 -5.04 2.71 15.11
CA PRO A 46 -5.87 3.26 14.02
C PRO A 46 -6.47 4.64 14.35
N LYS A 47 -6.61 4.97 15.63
CA LYS A 47 -7.09 6.29 16.08
C LYS A 47 -5.94 7.27 16.35
N GLY A 48 -4.69 6.86 16.11
CA GLY A 48 -3.50 7.64 16.42
C GLY A 48 -3.00 7.40 17.85
N THR A 49 -1.84 7.98 18.15
CA THR A 49 -1.21 7.93 19.46
C THR A 49 -0.38 9.20 19.69
N SER A 50 -0.29 9.62 20.92
CA SER A 50 0.62 10.71 21.33
C SER A 50 2.04 10.24 21.64
N ASN A 51 2.29 8.93 21.67
CA ASN A 51 3.62 8.38 21.94
C ASN A 51 4.56 8.68 20.78
N MET A 52 5.52 9.58 21.00
CA MET A 52 6.43 10.06 19.96
C MET A 52 7.37 8.98 19.43
N ILE A 53 7.78 8.02 20.26
CA ILE A 53 8.63 6.91 19.83
C ILE A 53 7.88 6.04 18.81
N ILE A 54 6.62 5.74 19.11
CA ILE A 54 5.76 4.95 18.21
C ILE A 54 5.47 5.73 16.93
N ARG A 55 5.07 7.00 17.04
CA ARG A 55 4.79 7.87 15.88
C ARG A 55 5.99 7.96 14.94
N ASN A 56 7.18 8.09 15.51
CA ASN A 56 8.41 8.32 14.73
C ASN A 56 9.03 7.06 14.14
N SER A 57 8.60 5.86 14.56
CA SER A 57 9.20 4.59 14.14
C SER A 57 8.28 3.73 13.26
N ARG A 58 6.97 3.98 13.26
CA ARG A 58 6.00 3.15 12.56
C ARG A 58 5.41 3.84 11.33
N ALA A 59 4.76 3.05 10.48
CA ALA A 59 3.97 3.57 9.37
C ALA A 59 2.87 4.49 9.89
N ALA A 60 2.61 5.59 9.21
CA ALA A 60 1.70 6.63 9.68
C ALA A 60 0.97 7.34 8.54
N GLY A 61 -0.20 7.89 8.87
CA GLY A 61 -1.01 8.74 8.00
C GLY A 61 -1.92 7.96 7.07
N LEU A 62 -2.55 8.68 6.15
CA LEU A 62 -3.55 8.11 5.22
C LEU A 62 -3.01 6.93 4.43
N PHE A 63 -1.75 6.99 4.00
CA PHE A 63 -1.11 6.01 3.14
C PHE A 63 -0.10 5.14 3.86
N GLN A 64 -0.01 5.27 5.19
CA GLN A 64 0.88 4.47 6.05
C GLN A 64 2.33 4.44 5.57
N PHE A 65 2.90 5.63 5.36
CA PHE A 65 4.32 5.74 5.07
C PHE A 65 5.18 5.40 6.28
N ILE A 66 6.12 4.48 6.11
CA ILE A 66 7.23 4.33 7.05
C ILE A 66 8.19 5.52 6.89
N PRO A 67 8.92 5.92 7.95
CA PRO A 67 9.76 7.11 7.91
C PRO A 67 10.75 7.17 6.74
N SER A 68 11.43 6.06 6.44
CA SER A 68 12.44 6.00 5.37
C SER A 68 11.82 6.17 3.97
N THR A 69 10.69 5.55 3.71
CA THR A 69 9.98 5.70 2.42
C THR A 69 9.40 7.10 2.29
N GLY A 70 8.84 7.65 3.36
CA GLY A 70 8.37 9.04 3.38
C GLY A 70 9.49 10.02 3.02
N LYS A 71 10.65 9.88 3.63
CA LYS A 71 11.82 10.70 3.35
C LYS A 71 12.26 10.60 1.89
N MET A 72 12.22 9.41 1.31
CA MET A 72 12.56 9.17 -0.10
C MET A 72 11.67 9.99 -1.04
N TYR A 73 10.42 10.24 -0.68
CA TYR A 73 9.44 11.00 -1.46
C TYR A 73 9.20 12.42 -0.94
N GLY A 74 10.14 12.94 -0.14
CA GLY A 74 10.12 14.34 0.29
C GLY A 74 9.24 14.64 1.50
N LEU A 75 8.74 13.63 2.21
CA LEU A 75 7.99 13.81 3.45
C LEU A 75 8.93 13.91 4.65
N LYS A 76 8.81 15.00 5.39
CA LYS A 76 9.33 15.07 6.76
C LYS A 76 8.53 14.13 7.66
N LEU A 77 9.12 13.75 8.78
CA LEU A 77 8.54 12.76 9.69
C LEU A 77 7.09 13.10 10.09
N GLU A 78 6.81 14.34 10.49
CA GLU A 78 5.46 14.80 10.87
C GLU A 78 4.54 15.05 9.67
N GLU A 79 5.08 15.28 8.49
CA GLU A 79 4.27 15.52 7.28
C GLU A 79 3.52 14.27 6.82
N ARG A 80 3.89 13.09 7.32
CA ARG A 80 3.14 11.85 7.07
C ARG A 80 1.70 11.92 7.56
N PHE A 81 1.43 12.77 8.56
CA PHE A 81 0.09 13.01 9.11
C PHE A 81 -0.67 14.12 8.37
N ASN A 82 -0.04 14.78 7.41
CA ASN A 82 -0.69 15.78 6.57
C ASN A 82 -1.30 15.10 5.34
N PRO A 83 -2.64 15.14 5.15
CA PRO A 83 -3.29 14.43 4.05
C PRO A 83 -2.78 14.83 2.67
N GLU A 84 -2.69 16.11 2.39
CA GLU A 84 -2.29 16.63 1.07
C GLU A 84 -0.83 16.30 0.76
N LYS A 85 0.07 16.50 1.72
CA LYS A 85 1.50 16.20 1.53
C LYS A 85 1.75 14.72 1.36
N SER A 86 1.12 13.88 2.17
CA SER A 86 1.24 12.43 2.04
C SER A 86 0.63 11.92 0.73
N PHE A 87 -0.43 12.56 0.25
CA PHE A 87 -1.01 12.23 -1.06
C PHE A 87 -0.06 12.55 -2.21
N GLU A 88 0.59 13.71 -2.20
CA GLU A 88 1.59 14.05 -3.22
C GLU A 88 2.74 13.04 -3.23
N ALA A 89 3.24 12.65 -2.06
CA ALA A 89 4.27 11.61 -1.94
C ALA A 89 3.77 10.25 -2.45
N PHE A 90 2.53 9.89 -2.12
CA PHE A 90 1.93 8.63 -2.58
C PHE A 90 1.81 8.58 -4.11
N LYS A 91 1.41 9.66 -4.74
CA LYS A 91 1.37 9.74 -6.21
C LYS A 91 2.75 9.48 -6.83
N LEU A 92 3.81 10.06 -6.28
CA LEU A 92 5.18 9.81 -6.74
C LEU A 92 5.59 8.35 -6.57
N LEU A 93 5.24 7.74 -5.43
CA LEU A 93 5.48 6.32 -5.18
C LEU A 93 4.74 5.44 -6.20
N VAL A 94 3.48 5.73 -6.47
CA VAL A 94 2.69 5.00 -7.48
C VAL A 94 3.34 5.12 -8.86
N ARG A 95 3.78 6.31 -9.26
CA ARG A 95 4.49 6.53 -10.52
C ARG A 95 5.72 5.64 -10.63
N ASP A 96 6.54 5.59 -9.59
CA ASP A 96 7.76 4.79 -9.57
C ASP A 96 7.44 3.28 -9.58
N ASN A 97 6.39 2.87 -8.87
CA ASN A 97 5.94 1.48 -8.89
C ASN A 97 5.39 1.07 -10.26
N ILE A 98 4.65 1.94 -10.94
CA ILE A 98 4.19 1.69 -12.31
C ILE A 98 5.39 1.45 -13.24
N SER A 99 6.41 2.31 -13.15
CA SER A 99 7.63 2.16 -13.95
C SER A 99 8.36 0.85 -13.65
N ALA A 100 8.49 0.48 -12.38
CA ALA A 100 9.15 -0.77 -11.97
C ALA A 100 8.38 -2.01 -12.46
N LEU A 101 7.06 -2.01 -12.33
CA LEU A 101 6.19 -3.10 -12.80
C LEU A 101 6.27 -3.27 -14.32
N ALA A 102 6.20 -2.17 -15.07
CA ALA A 102 6.31 -2.17 -16.52
C ALA A 102 7.66 -2.75 -16.97
N LYS A 103 8.74 -2.38 -16.31
CA LYS A 103 10.10 -2.88 -16.59
C LYS A 103 10.21 -4.41 -16.44
N HIS A 104 9.40 -5.00 -15.57
CA HIS A 104 9.41 -6.45 -15.33
C HIS A 104 8.24 -7.19 -15.98
N ASN A 105 7.50 -6.54 -16.88
CA ASN A 105 6.33 -7.10 -17.56
C ASN A 105 5.24 -7.60 -16.57
N ILE A 106 5.12 -6.93 -15.42
CA ILE A 106 4.07 -7.20 -14.43
C ILE A 106 2.88 -6.30 -14.75
N PRO A 107 1.66 -6.84 -14.87
CA PRO A 107 0.48 -6.03 -15.16
C PRO A 107 0.24 -4.93 -14.13
N ILE A 108 -0.13 -3.74 -14.59
CA ILE A 108 -0.37 -2.57 -13.74
C ILE A 108 -1.82 -2.59 -13.26
N THR A 109 -2.10 -3.48 -12.34
CA THR A 109 -3.41 -3.64 -11.69
C THR A 109 -3.42 -2.98 -10.33
N ALA A 110 -4.61 -2.72 -9.79
CA ALA A 110 -4.77 -2.23 -8.43
C ALA A 110 -4.11 -3.16 -7.41
N THR A 111 -4.27 -4.45 -7.56
CA THR A 111 -3.66 -5.46 -6.69
C THR A 111 -2.14 -5.40 -6.75
N ASN A 112 -1.55 -5.40 -7.93
CA ASN A 112 -0.10 -5.34 -8.08
C ASN A 112 0.48 -4.03 -7.55
N LEU A 113 -0.17 -2.90 -7.77
CA LEU A 113 0.26 -1.62 -7.21
C LEU A 113 0.12 -1.57 -5.68
N TYR A 114 -0.97 -2.13 -5.13
CA TYR A 114 -1.12 -2.23 -3.68
C TYR A 114 -0.03 -3.11 -3.06
N LEU A 115 0.23 -4.28 -3.62
CA LEU A 115 1.28 -5.17 -3.14
C LEU A 115 2.68 -4.55 -3.28
N ALA A 116 2.93 -3.78 -4.33
CA ALA A 116 4.16 -3.00 -4.48
C ALA A 116 4.26 -1.89 -3.42
N HIS A 117 3.15 -1.27 -3.04
CA HIS A 117 3.10 -0.32 -1.92
C HIS A 117 3.43 -1.01 -0.59
N GLN A 118 2.85 -2.18 -0.33
CA GLN A 118 3.01 -2.91 0.91
C GLN A 118 4.38 -3.59 1.05
N GLN A 119 4.85 -4.26 -0.01
CA GLN A 119 6.04 -5.11 -0.02
C GLN A 119 7.25 -4.48 -0.72
N GLY A 120 7.07 -3.31 -1.33
CA GLY A 120 8.02 -2.75 -2.28
C GLY A 120 7.92 -3.44 -3.65
N ALA A 121 8.43 -2.78 -4.69
CA ALA A 121 8.42 -3.33 -6.05
C ALA A 121 9.23 -4.64 -6.14
N GLY A 122 10.34 -4.74 -5.41
CA GLY A 122 11.15 -5.96 -5.33
C GLY A 122 10.41 -7.12 -4.67
N GLY A 123 9.65 -6.84 -3.60
CA GLY A 123 8.81 -7.84 -2.93
C GLY A 123 7.71 -8.36 -3.85
N LEU A 124 7.03 -7.48 -4.57
CA LEU A 124 6.03 -7.91 -5.54
C LEU A 124 6.65 -8.73 -6.68
N LYS A 125 7.81 -8.35 -7.17
CA LYS A 125 8.53 -9.13 -8.19
C LYS A 125 8.79 -10.56 -7.70
N ALA A 126 9.20 -10.73 -6.44
CA ALA A 126 9.39 -12.05 -5.85
C ALA A 126 8.09 -12.86 -5.78
N ILE A 127 6.99 -12.23 -5.36
CA ILE A 127 5.66 -12.87 -5.36
C ILE A 127 5.28 -13.30 -6.78
N TRP A 128 5.45 -12.42 -7.76
CA TRP A 128 5.11 -12.69 -9.16
C TRP A 128 5.90 -13.85 -9.73
N ASN A 129 7.19 -13.91 -9.45
CA ASN A 129 8.05 -15.02 -9.87
C ASN A 129 7.59 -16.35 -9.23
N ASN A 130 7.24 -16.35 -7.95
CA ASN A 130 6.75 -17.55 -7.27
C ASN A 130 5.39 -18.01 -7.81
N ILE A 131 4.51 -17.09 -8.21
CA ILE A 131 3.26 -17.44 -8.92
C ILE A 131 3.58 -18.20 -10.19
N ASN A 132 4.50 -17.70 -11.00
CA ASN A 132 4.88 -18.30 -12.27
C ASN A 132 5.58 -19.66 -12.09
N LEU A 133 6.31 -19.84 -11.00
CA LEU A 133 6.97 -21.11 -10.66
C LEU A 133 6.05 -22.10 -9.95
N GLY A 134 4.85 -21.68 -9.52
CA GLY A 134 3.92 -22.51 -8.76
C GLY A 134 4.39 -22.83 -7.34
N THR A 135 5.30 -22.02 -6.78
CA THR A 135 5.90 -22.22 -5.46
C THR A 135 5.27 -21.33 -4.40
N PRO A 136 5.41 -21.68 -3.09
CA PRO A 136 5.02 -20.78 -2.01
C PRO A 136 5.89 -19.52 -2.00
N ILE A 137 5.34 -18.40 -1.51
CA ILE A 137 6.13 -17.19 -1.26
C ILE A 137 7.01 -17.35 -0.02
N GLY A 138 8.12 -16.62 0.02
CA GLY A 138 9.06 -16.67 1.13
C GLY A 138 8.45 -16.26 2.48
N MET A 139 9.01 -16.77 3.57
CA MET A 139 8.50 -16.58 4.93
C MET A 139 8.38 -15.09 5.31
N ALA A 140 9.37 -14.27 4.97
CA ALA A 140 9.36 -12.84 5.31
C ALA A 140 8.17 -12.12 4.66
N ILE A 141 7.89 -12.41 3.39
CA ILE A 141 6.75 -11.84 2.67
C ILE A 141 5.44 -12.33 3.28
N ARG A 142 5.33 -13.64 3.55
CA ARG A 142 4.13 -14.21 4.20
C ARG A 142 3.84 -13.57 5.55
N MET A 143 4.86 -13.43 6.38
CA MET A 143 4.71 -12.82 7.71
C MET A 143 4.23 -11.38 7.60
N ASN A 144 4.77 -10.62 6.68
CA ASN A 144 4.36 -9.24 6.45
C ASN A 144 2.92 -9.14 5.94
N MET A 145 2.53 -10.01 5.02
CA MET A 145 1.16 -10.09 4.53
C MET A 145 0.18 -10.53 5.63
N ASN A 146 0.56 -11.51 6.47
CA ASN A 146 -0.26 -12.00 7.57
C ASN A 146 -0.40 -11.00 8.72
N ASN A 147 0.63 -10.21 8.99
CA ASN A 147 0.58 -9.19 10.04
C ASN A 147 -0.51 -8.14 9.81
N ASN A 148 -0.94 -7.97 8.57
CA ASN A 148 -2.09 -7.14 8.23
C ASN A 148 -3.43 -7.86 8.43
N LYS A 149 -3.40 -9.11 8.91
CA LYS A 149 -4.58 -9.97 9.22
C LYS A 149 -5.55 -10.11 8.06
N ARG A 150 -5.06 -10.03 6.82
CA ARG A 150 -5.90 -10.03 5.63
C ARG A 150 -5.10 -10.38 4.38
N PRO A 151 -5.70 -11.18 3.54
CA PRO A 151 -6.61 -12.27 3.85
C PRO A 151 -5.84 -13.42 4.52
N GLU A 152 -6.57 -14.31 5.20
CA GLU A 152 -5.97 -15.51 5.79
C GLU A 152 -5.81 -16.58 4.69
N VAL A 153 -4.57 -17.07 4.54
CA VAL A 153 -4.22 -18.14 3.60
C VAL A 153 -3.26 -19.09 4.31
N PRO A 154 -3.40 -20.42 4.13
CA PRO A 154 -2.48 -21.37 4.73
C PRO A 154 -1.01 -21.05 4.39
N LYS A 155 -0.14 -21.15 5.38
CA LYS A 155 1.29 -20.75 5.22
C LYS A 155 2.05 -21.51 4.13
N ASP A 156 1.61 -22.71 3.79
CA ASP A 156 2.25 -23.56 2.78
C ASP A 156 1.54 -23.47 1.41
N ALA A 157 0.56 -22.57 1.28
CA ALA A 157 -0.17 -22.39 0.04
C ALA A 157 0.75 -21.86 -1.08
N PRO A 158 0.50 -22.24 -2.34
CA PRO A 158 1.18 -21.64 -3.48
C PRO A 158 1.00 -20.12 -3.50
N ALA A 159 1.99 -19.41 -4.03
CA ALA A 159 1.94 -17.94 -4.15
C ALA A 159 0.68 -17.44 -4.87
N LYS A 160 0.18 -18.22 -5.84
CA LYS A 160 -1.05 -17.92 -6.56
C LYS A 160 -2.27 -17.81 -5.64
N ASP A 161 -2.38 -18.68 -4.63
CA ASP A 161 -3.51 -18.65 -3.68
C ASP A 161 -3.45 -17.40 -2.81
N TRP A 162 -2.26 -17.01 -2.36
CA TRP A 162 -2.05 -15.75 -1.65
C TRP A 162 -2.44 -14.55 -2.52
N TYR A 163 -1.98 -14.54 -3.75
CA TYR A 163 -2.26 -13.46 -4.69
C TYR A 163 -3.77 -13.35 -4.97
N ASN A 164 -4.44 -14.47 -5.25
CA ASN A 164 -5.87 -14.49 -5.54
C ASN A 164 -6.70 -14.00 -4.34
N ALA A 165 -6.30 -14.37 -3.12
CA ALA A 165 -6.95 -13.90 -1.91
C ALA A 165 -6.80 -12.38 -1.75
N TRP A 166 -5.62 -11.83 -2.02
CA TRP A 166 -5.40 -10.38 -2.00
C TRP A 166 -6.13 -9.65 -3.13
N ASP A 167 -6.14 -10.22 -4.32
CA ASP A 167 -6.87 -9.66 -5.47
C ASP A 167 -8.37 -9.54 -5.17
N LYS A 168 -8.96 -10.57 -4.59
CA LYS A 168 -10.34 -10.57 -4.12
C LYS A 168 -10.56 -9.52 -3.01
N PHE A 169 -9.66 -9.43 -2.06
CA PHE A 169 -9.75 -8.48 -0.94
C PHE A 169 -9.65 -7.02 -1.42
N ILE A 170 -8.74 -6.71 -2.32
CA ILE A 170 -8.60 -5.36 -2.88
C ILE A 170 -9.82 -4.99 -3.71
N GLY A 171 -10.29 -5.87 -4.59
CA GLY A 171 -11.62 -5.80 -5.20
C GLY A 171 -11.89 -4.63 -6.13
N VAL A 172 -10.85 -3.94 -6.60
CA VAL A 172 -10.98 -2.80 -7.54
C VAL A 172 -10.12 -2.92 -8.77
#